data_c681309ee08cbd0aade82430925649ab
#
_entry.id   c681309ee08cbd0aade82430925649ab
#
_cell.length_a   1.000
_cell.length_b   1.000
_cell.length_c   1.000
_cell.angle_alpha   90.00
_cell.angle_beta   90.00
_cell.angle_gamma   90.00
#
_symmetry.space_group_name_H-M   'P 1'
#
loop_
_entity.id
_entity.type
_entity.pdbx_description
1 polymer ?
#
loop_
_entity_poly.entity_id
_entity_poly.type
_entity_poly.pdbx_seq_one_letter_code
_entity_poly.pdbx_strand_id
1 'polypeptide(L)'
;MKIAKIYVDMDGVLCNFERRYEERYGKLDEKSRKTNFRSNFDDFIKTKQFATLDPMPDFKHLVAYLTALRGIPKEILSSTAYEETYEEIKGQKEKWLHDHNIMWPANFVPGKRHKYKFATPDSIIIDDTRSVIDDWKHAGGIGILHKDWPTTLAILGLYV
;
A
#
# COMPACT_ATOMS: atom_id res chain seq x y z
N MET A 1 -6.52 -10.57 -22.46
CA MET A 1 -6.08 -9.17 -22.23
C MET A 1 -4.65 -9.19 -21.67
N LYS A 2 -3.80 -8.33 -22.19
CA LYS A 2 -2.44 -8.19 -21.66
C LYS A 2 -2.44 -7.11 -20.56
N ILE A 3 -1.94 -7.47 -19.38
CA ILE A 3 -1.81 -6.50 -18.28
C ILE A 3 -0.65 -5.54 -18.57
N ALA A 4 -0.94 -4.25 -18.51
CA ALA A 4 0.04 -3.20 -18.77
C ALA A 4 0.86 -2.84 -17.53
N LYS A 5 0.27 -2.92 -16.33
CA LYS A 5 0.93 -2.50 -15.09
C LYS A 5 0.26 -3.09 -13.85
N ILE A 6 1.08 -3.36 -12.83
CA ILE A 6 0.61 -3.74 -11.50
C ILE A 6 1.03 -2.66 -10.52
N TYR A 7 0.06 -2.06 -9.84
CA TYR A 7 0.28 -1.14 -8.72
C TYR A 7 0.19 -1.89 -7.40
N VAL A 8 1.09 -1.57 -6.49
CA VAL A 8 1.22 -2.25 -5.19
C VAL A 8 1.16 -1.21 -4.08
N ASP A 9 0.22 -1.37 -3.16
CA ASP A 9 0.12 -0.56 -1.95
C ASP A 9 1.26 -0.89 -0.97
N MET A 10 1.52 0.00 -0.03
CA MET A 10 2.51 -0.22 1.03
C MET A 10 1.86 -0.71 2.32
N ASP A 11 1.10 0.14 3.01
CA ASP A 11 0.53 -0.19 4.30
C ASP A 11 -0.49 -1.33 4.19
N GLY A 12 -0.28 -2.41 4.95
CA GLY A 12 -1.14 -3.60 4.92
C GLY A 12 -0.83 -4.58 3.79
N VAL A 13 0.06 -4.23 2.86
CA VAL A 13 0.50 -5.12 1.76
C VAL A 13 1.98 -5.44 1.90
N LEU A 14 2.83 -4.44 1.97
CA LEU A 14 4.28 -4.58 2.15
C LEU A 14 4.72 -4.26 3.57
N CYS A 15 4.16 -3.20 4.16
CA CYS A 15 4.53 -2.66 5.48
C CYS A 15 3.46 -2.94 6.52
N ASN A 16 3.87 -3.25 7.75
CA ASN A 16 2.94 -3.53 8.84
C ASN A 16 2.68 -2.29 9.70
N PHE A 17 1.89 -1.37 9.17
CA PHE A 17 1.48 -0.15 9.88
C PHE A 17 0.69 -0.46 11.15
N GLU A 18 -0.33 -1.30 11.05
CA GLU A 18 -1.23 -1.62 12.15
C GLU A 18 -0.48 -2.14 13.37
N ARG A 19 0.45 -3.08 13.17
CA ARG A 19 1.27 -3.63 14.25
C ARG A 19 2.07 -2.55 14.97
N ARG A 20 2.79 -1.70 14.25
CA ARG A 20 3.58 -0.63 14.86
C ARG A 20 2.70 0.37 15.58
N TYR A 21 1.56 0.74 14.98
CA TYR A 21 0.60 1.64 15.62
C TYR A 21 0.09 1.06 16.95
N GLU A 22 -0.33 -0.21 16.94
CA GLU A 22 -0.87 -0.86 18.13
C GLU A 22 0.19 -1.05 19.23
N GLU A 23 1.42 -1.34 18.87
CA GLU A 23 2.54 -1.43 19.83
C GLU A 23 2.77 -0.11 20.56
N ARG A 24 2.55 1.01 19.89
CA ARG A 24 2.82 2.34 20.47
C ARG A 24 1.61 2.96 21.17
N TYR A 25 0.42 2.76 20.65
CA TYR A 25 -0.77 3.51 21.08
C TYR A 25 -1.93 2.63 21.50
N GLY A 26 -1.83 1.33 21.37
CA GLY A 26 -2.92 0.41 21.66
C GLY A 26 -3.77 0.11 20.43
N LYS A 27 -4.83 -0.68 20.63
CA LYS A 27 -5.64 -1.25 19.56
C LYS A 27 -6.20 -0.21 18.60
N LEU A 28 -6.04 -0.48 17.31
CA LEU A 28 -6.57 0.34 16.23
C LEU A 28 -7.97 -0.16 15.86
N ASP A 29 -8.97 0.30 16.59
CA ASP A 29 -10.38 -0.02 16.36
C ASP A 29 -11.21 1.23 16.05
N GLU A 30 -12.50 1.05 15.82
CA GLU A 30 -13.40 2.16 15.50
C GLU A 30 -13.45 3.21 16.61
N LYS A 31 -13.44 2.78 17.87
CA LYS A 31 -13.46 3.69 19.01
C LYS A 31 -12.20 4.54 19.10
N SER A 32 -11.02 3.92 18.97
CA SER A 32 -9.75 4.65 19.01
C SER A 32 -9.58 5.59 17.83
N ARG A 33 -10.10 5.24 16.66
CA ARG A 33 -10.09 6.10 15.47
C ARG A 33 -10.88 7.39 15.69
N LYS A 34 -11.95 7.33 16.46
CA LYS A 34 -12.81 8.50 16.77
C LYS A 34 -12.25 9.40 17.86
N THR A 35 -11.37 8.88 18.75
CA THR A 35 -10.90 9.61 19.92
C THR A 35 -9.48 10.16 19.76
N ASN A 36 -8.48 9.29 19.64
CA ASN A 36 -7.07 9.66 19.76
C ASN A 36 -6.26 9.47 18.46
N PHE A 37 -6.91 9.03 17.38
CA PHE A 37 -6.18 8.66 16.18
C PHE A 37 -5.36 9.83 15.62
N ARG A 38 -5.92 11.02 15.54
CA ARG A 38 -5.23 12.17 14.93
C ARG A 38 -3.96 12.54 15.69
N SER A 39 -4.03 12.65 17.02
CA SER A 39 -2.84 12.98 17.80
C SER A 39 -1.80 11.87 17.79
N ASN A 40 -2.23 10.61 17.84
CA ASN A 40 -1.34 9.46 17.73
C ASN A 40 -0.68 9.40 16.36
N PHE A 41 -1.44 9.69 15.30
CA PHE A 41 -0.92 9.71 13.96
C PHE A 41 0.11 10.83 13.75
N ASP A 42 -0.14 12.02 14.31
CA ASP A 42 0.81 13.12 14.29
C ASP A 42 2.13 12.74 14.98
N ASP A 43 2.05 12.06 16.13
CA ASP A 43 3.24 11.53 16.83
C ASP A 43 3.94 10.45 16.01
N PHE A 44 3.19 9.58 15.37
CA PHE A 44 3.72 8.53 14.50
C PHE A 44 4.57 9.12 13.37
N ILE A 45 4.07 10.17 12.74
CA ILE A 45 4.80 10.89 11.68
C ILE A 45 6.03 11.59 12.25
N LYS A 46 5.85 12.33 13.34
CA LYS A 46 6.92 13.12 13.96
C LYS A 46 8.08 12.23 14.41
N THR A 47 7.79 11.03 14.89
CA THR A 47 8.80 10.07 15.35
C THR A 47 9.32 9.16 14.22
N LYS A 48 9.02 9.49 12.96
CA LYS A 48 9.55 8.82 11.76
C LYS A 48 9.19 7.33 11.65
N GLN A 49 8.05 6.93 12.18
CA GLN A 49 7.70 5.51 12.25
C GLN A 49 7.50 4.85 10.89
N PHE A 50 7.00 5.59 9.88
CA PHE A 50 6.84 5.03 8.54
C PHE A 50 8.17 4.57 7.91
N ALA A 51 9.27 5.19 8.29
CA ALA A 51 10.58 4.88 7.72
C ALA A 51 11.12 3.50 8.15
N THR A 52 10.60 2.93 9.24
CA THR A 52 11.17 1.73 9.87
C THR A 52 10.15 0.65 10.18
N LEU A 53 8.98 0.68 9.55
CA LEU A 53 7.95 -0.34 9.76
C LEU A 53 8.49 -1.74 9.46
N ASP A 54 8.03 -2.72 10.23
CA ASP A 54 8.31 -4.11 9.91
C ASP A 54 7.60 -4.48 8.59
N PRO A 55 8.22 -5.32 7.75
CA PRO A 55 7.51 -5.88 6.61
C PRO A 55 6.32 -6.74 7.06
N MET A 56 5.30 -6.83 6.20
CA MET A 56 4.24 -7.82 6.40
C MET A 56 4.82 -9.23 6.38
N PRO A 57 4.22 -10.20 7.09
CA PRO A 57 4.75 -11.57 7.18
C PRO A 57 5.01 -12.23 5.83
N ASP A 58 4.20 -11.92 4.83
CA ASP A 58 4.30 -12.51 3.48
C ASP A 58 5.02 -11.62 2.46
N PHE A 59 5.68 -10.56 2.93
CA PHE A 59 6.42 -9.61 2.10
C PHE A 59 7.38 -10.29 1.11
N LYS A 60 8.22 -11.22 1.60
CA LYS A 60 9.22 -11.87 0.76
C LYS A 60 8.60 -12.68 -0.37
N HIS A 61 7.52 -13.40 -0.08
CA HIS A 61 6.83 -14.23 -1.08
C HIS A 61 6.17 -13.38 -2.15
N LEU A 62 5.47 -12.33 -1.73
CA LEU A 62 4.78 -11.43 -2.65
C LEU A 62 5.78 -10.70 -3.56
N VAL A 63 6.84 -10.11 -2.99
CA VAL A 63 7.85 -9.38 -3.77
C VAL A 63 8.60 -10.32 -4.72
N ALA A 64 8.96 -11.52 -4.28
CA ALA A 64 9.64 -12.50 -5.14
C ALA A 64 8.78 -12.87 -6.35
N TYR A 65 7.50 -13.15 -6.13
CA TYR A 65 6.58 -13.48 -7.21
C TYR A 65 6.43 -12.31 -8.20
N LEU A 66 6.17 -11.11 -7.69
CA LEU A 66 6.00 -9.93 -8.54
C LEU A 66 7.27 -9.62 -9.35
N THR A 67 8.43 -9.76 -8.73
CA THR A 67 9.72 -9.56 -9.41
C THR A 67 9.94 -10.59 -10.53
N ALA A 68 9.47 -11.83 -10.33
CA ALA A 68 9.59 -12.89 -11.32
C ALA A 68 8.64 -12.69 -12.52
N LEU A 69 7.61 -11.88 -12.40
CA LEU A 69 6.72 -11.54 -13.52
C LEU A 69 7.41 -10.55 -14.46
N ARG A 70 8.21 -11.07 -15.36
CA ARG A 70 8.91 -10.25 -16.34
C ARG A 70 7.96 -9.70 -17.40
N GLY A 71 8.26 -8.51 -17.90
CA GLY A 71 7.48 -7.86 -18.95
C GLY A 71 6.22 -7.14 -18.48
N ILE A 72 5.90 -7.17 -17.18
CA ILE A 72 4.84 -6.37 -16.59
C ILE A 72 5.46 -5.40 -15.60
N PRO A 73 5.43 -4.09 -15.86
CA PRO A 73 5.92 -3.08 -14.91
C PRO A 73 5.17 -3.12 -13.59
N LYS A 74 5.89 -2.97 -12.47
CA LYS A 74 5.33 -2.81 -11.14
C LYS A 74 5.64 -1.41 -10.65
N GLU A 75 4.68 -0.77 -10.01
CA GLU A 75 4.86 0.54 -9.38
C GLU A 75 4.19 0.54 -8.01
N ILE A 76 4.80 1.24 -7.08
CA ILE A 76 4.19 1.51 -5.78
C ILE A 76 3.12 2.59 -5.97
N LEU A 77 1.99 2.44 -5.27
CA LEU A 77 0.96 3.46 -5.19
C LEU A 77 0.49 3.54 -3.74
N SER A 78 0.94 4.56 -3.03
CA SER A 78 0.76 4.70 -1.58
C SER A 78 0.19 6.06 -1.22
N SER A 79 -0.61 6.09 -0.15
CA SER A 79 -1.18 7.32 0.39
C SER A 79 -0.24 7.97 1.39
N THR A 80 -0.22 9.29 1.39
CA THR A 80 0.45 10.12 2.40
C THR A 80 -0.56 10.78 3.35
N ALA A 81 -1.76 10.25 3.43
CA ALA A 81 -2.88 10.63 4.28
C ALA A 81 -3.48 12.00 3.93
N TYR A 82 -2.75 13.09 4.14
CA TYR A 82 -3.23 14.46 3.91
C TYR A 82 -2.24 15.24 3.06
N GLU A 83 -2.66 16.37 2.52
CA GLU A 83 -1.76 17.24 1.76
C GLU A 83 -0.64 17.81 2.63
N GLU A 84 -0.95 18.21 3.87
CA GLU A 84 0.03 18.77 4.79
C GLU A 84 1.07 17.76 5.28
N THR A 85 0.78 16.47 5.20
CA THR A 85 1.71 15.40 5.57
C THR A 85 2.41 14.76 4.38
N TYR A 86 2.12 15.22 3.17
CA TYR A 86 2.58 14.60 1.92
C TYR A 86 4.09 14.45 1.87
N GLU A 87 4.84 15.54 1.99
CA GLU A 87 6.30 15.51 1.85
C GLU A 87 6.97 14.68 2.93
N GLU A 88 6.53 14.79 4.17
CA GLU A 88 7.12 14.08 5.30
C GLU A 88 6.89 12.56 5.19
N ILE A 89 5.64 12.14 4.96
CA ILE A 89 5.33 10.71 4.83
C ILE A 89 5.97 10.12 3.58
N LYS A 90 5.96 10.85 2.46
CA LYS A 90 6.63 10.43 1.23
C LYS A 90 8.12 10.13 1.48
N GLY A 91 8.83 11.05 2.14
CA GLY A 91 10.24 10.85 2.46
C GLY A 91 10.50 9.62 3.32
N GLN A 92 9.67 9.40 4.34
CA GLN A 92 9.76 8.21 5.18
C GLN A 92 9.50 6.93 4.40
N LYS A 93 8.50 6.92 3.55
CA LYS A 93 8.15 5.75 2.72
C LYS A 93 9.19 5.47 1.65
N GLU A 94 9.76 6.49 1.05
CA GLU A 94 10.87 6.33 0.10
C GLU A 94 12.10 5.69 0.77
N LYS A 95 12.41 6.11 2.00
CA LYS A 95 13.48 5.49 2.80
C LYS A 95 13.18 4.01 3.05
N TRP A 96 11.93 3.69 3.42
CA TRP A 96 11.53 2.30 3.65
C TRP A 96 11.72 1.44 2.41
N LEU A 97 11.28 1.93 1.25
CA LEU A 97 11.45 1.22 -0.02
C LEU A 97 12.92 0.98 -0.35
N HIS A 98 13.75 1.99 -0.19
CA HIS A 98 15.20 1.88 -0.40
C HIS A 98 15.82 0.84 0.54
N ASP A 99 15.50 0.90 1.83
CA ASP A 99 16.05 -0.01 2.84
C ASP A 99 15.62 -1.47 2.61
N HIS A 100 14.50 -1.69 1.92
CA HIS A 100 13.99 -3.03 1.61
C HIS A 100 14.23 -3.45 0.15
N ASN A 101 15.09 -2.72 -0.56
CA ASN A 101 15.50 -3.03 -1.94
C ASN A 101 14.33 -3.08 -2.94
N ILE A 102 13.30 -2.29 -2.72
CA ILE A 102 12.21 -2.11 -3.68
C ILE A 102 12.60 -0.99 -4.64
N MET A 103 12.93 -1.36 -5.88
CA MET A 103 13.41 -0.41 -6.90
C MET A 103 12.32 0.00 -7.89
N TRP A 104 11.08 -0.43 -7.66
CA TRP A 104 9.97 -0.03 -8.52
C TRP A 104 9.68 1.46 -8.40
N PRO A 105 9.28 2.15 -9.49
CA PRO A 105 8.82 3.52 -9.38
C PRO A 105 7.74 3.67 -8.32
N ALA A 106 7.74 4.76 -7.59
CA ALA A 106 6.80 4.99 -6.51
C ALA A 106 5.95 6.23 -6.79
N ASN A 107 4.64 6.07 -6.63
CA ASN A 107 3.66 7.14 -6.75
C ASN A 107 3.01 7.35 -5.39
N PHE A 108 2.92 8.61 -4.97
CA PHE A 108 2.32 8.99 -3.70
C PHE A 108 1.15 9.93 -3.94
N VAL A 109 0.06 9.72 -3.20
CA VAL A 109 -1.15 10.54 -3.28
C VAL A 109 -1.54 11.06 -1.90
N PRO A 110 -2.05 12.29 -1.79
CA PRO A 110 -2.42 12.91 -0.51
C PRO A 110 -3.79 12.42 -0.01
N GLY A 111 -3.98 11.12 0.01
CA GLY A 111 -5.21 10.44 0.44
C GLY A 111 -5.53 9.26 -0.46
N LYS A 112 -5.89 8.13 0.15
CA LYS A 112 -6.21 6.90 -0.59
C LYS A 112 -7.35 7.08 -1.61
N ARG A 113 -8.23 8.06 -1.39
CA ARG A 113 -9.33 8.38 -2.32
C ARG A 113 -8.86 8.85 -3.70
N HIS A 114 -7.58 9.20 -3.85
CA HIS A 114 -7.01 9.66 -5.12
C HIS A 114 -6.39 8.53 -5.96
N LYS A 115 -6.29 7.32 -5.42
CA LYS A 115 -5.62 6.20 -6.11
C LYS A 115 -6.32 5.83 -7.42
N TYR A 116 -7.64 5.89 -7.46
CA TYR A 116 -8.42 5.52 -8.66
C TYR A 116 -8.02 6.27 -9.93
N LYS A 117 -7.40 7.45 -9.78
CA LYS A 117 -6.96 8.27 -10.93
C LYS A 117 -5.89 7.58 -11.78
N PHE A 118 -5.24 6.55 -11.22
CA PHE A 118 -4.23 5.74 -11.93
C PHE A 118 -4.84 4.55 -12.66
N ALA A 119 -6.12 4.25 -12.45
CA ALA A 119 -6.76 3.06 -12.99
C ALA A 119 -6.92 3.14 -14.52
N THR A 120 -6.56 2.05 -15.20
CA THR A 120 -6.83 1.81 -16.61
C THR A 120 -7.41 0.40 -16.76
N PRO A 121 -8.09 0.06 -17.88
CA PRO A 121 -8.69 -1.27 -18.04
C PRO A 121 -7.68 -2.43 -17.94
N ASP A 122 -6.41 -2.18 -18.23
CA ASP A 122 -5.33 -3.17 -18.21
C ASP A 122 -4.36 -2.99 -17.04
N SER A 123 -4.76 -2.22 -16.01
CA SER A 123 -3.99 -2.06 -14.79
C SER A 123 -4.60 -2.84 -13.62
N ILE A 124 -3.72 -3.42 -12.81
CA ILE A 124 -4.10 -4.13 -11.58
C ILE A 124 -3.63 -3.30 -10.39
N ILE A 125 -4.45 -3.19 -9.34
CA ILE A 125 -4.00 -2.72 -8.03
C ILE A 125 -4.09 -3.86 -7.01
N ILE A 126 -3.06 -3.99 -6.19
CA ILE A 126 -3.04 -4.87 -5.00
C ILE A 126 -3.07 -3.95 -3.79
N ASP A 127 -4.17 -3.97 -3.06
CA ASP A 127 -4.41 -3.06 -1.94
C ASP A 127 -5.27 -3.76 -0.88
N ASP A 128 -5.06 -3.47 0.40
CA ASP A 128 -5.80 -4.10 1.49
C ASP A 128 -7.08 -3.35 1.88
N THR A 129 -7.34 -2.20 1.27
CA THR A 129 -8.48 -1.34 1.59
C THR A 129 -9.62 -1.53 0.59
N ARG A 130 -10.76 -2.02 1.07
CA ARG A 130 -11.92 -2.29 0.21
C ARG A 130 -12.37 -1.06 -0.59
N SER A 131 -12.43 0.11 0.02
CA SER A 131 -12.86 1.32 -0.68
C SER A 131 -11.93 1.68 -1.86
N VAL A 132 -10.63 1.45 -1.72
CA VAL A 132 -9.68 1.64 -2.81
C VAL A 132 -9.96 0.66 -3.95
N ILE A 133 -10.19 -0.60 -3.63
CA ILE A 133 -10.51 -1.63 -4.64
C ILE A 133 -11.80 -1.30 -5.36
N ASP A 134 -12.85 -0.89 -4.63
CA ASP A 134 -14.13 -0.55 -5.23
C ASP A 134 -14.02 0.66 -6.17
N ASP A 135 -13.33 1.72 -5.75
CA ASP A 135 -13.10 2.90 -6.57
C ASP A 135 -12.28 2.58 -7.82
N TRP A 136 -11.26 1.73 -7.68
CA TRP A 136 -10.43 1.29 -8.80
C TRP A 136 -11.23 0.52 -9.84
N LYS A 137 -12.05 -0.42 -9.39
CA LYS A 137 -12.94 -1.20 -10.28
C LYS A 137 -13.98 -0.31 -10.95
N HIS A 138 -14.54 0.64 -10.21
CA HIS A 138 -15.51 1.59 -10.75
C HIS A 138 -14.88 2.47 -11.84
N ALA A 139 -13.60 2.78 -11.71
CA ALA A 139 -12.84 3.51 -12.72
C ALA A 139 -12.37 2.63 -13.89
N GLY A 140 -12.73 1.34 -13.91
CA GLY A 140 -12.48 0.41 -15.01
C GLY A 140 -11.27 -0.48 -14.85
N GLY A 141 -10.52 -0.37 -13.75
CA GLY A 141 -9.33 -1.18 -13.50
C GLY A 141 -9.64 -2.52 -12.83
N ILE A 142 -8.61 -3.33 -12.63
CA ILE A 142 -8.68 -4.65 -11.99
C ILE A 142 -8.17 -4.50 -10.56
N GLY A 143 -9.00 -4.76 -9.56
CA GLY A 143 -8.63 -4.63 -8.16
C GLY A 143 -8.51 -5.98 -7.46
N ILE A 144 -7.44 -6.18 -6.71
CA ILE A 144 -7.22 -7.36 -5.87
C ILE A 144 -7.17 -6.92 -4.42
N LEU A 145 -8.18 -7.30 -3.64
CA LEU A 145 -8.20 -7.03 -2.20
C LEU A 145 -7.22 -7.99 -1.51
N HIS A 146 -6.10 -7.45 -1.05
CA HIS A 146 -5.05 -8.23 -0.42
C HIS A 146 -5.40 -8.56 1.03
N LYS A 147 -5.39 -9.85 1.36
CA LYS A 147 -5.52 -10.37 2.73
C LYS A 147 -4.30 -11.22 3.10
N ASP A 148 -3.86 -12.05 2.18
CA ASP A 148 -2.69 -12.90 2.29
C ASP A 148 -2.10 -13.15 0.90
N TRP A 149 -0.82 -13.52 0.82
CA TRP A 149 -0.17 -13.70 -0.46
C TRP A 149 -0.71 -14.90 -1.26
N PRO A 150 -1.07 -16.07 -0.66
CA PRO A 150 -1.60 -17.17 -1.46
C PRO A 150 -2.88 -16.79 -2.21
N THR A 151 -3.79 -16.10 -1.55
CA THR A 151 -5.04 -15.64 -2.17
C THR A 151 -4.77 -14.60 -3.25
N THR A 152 -3.89 -13.63 -2.97
CA THR A 152 -3.51 -12.60 -3.94
C THR A 152 -2.88 -13.21 -5.17
N LEU A 153 -1.96 -14.16 -5.02
CA LEU A 153 -1.30 -14.82 -6.15
C LEU A 153 -2.27 -15.67 -6.96
N ALA A 154 -3.21 -16.36 -6.30
CA ALA A 154 -4.23 -17.14 -7.00
C ALA A 154 -5.09 -16.24 -7.90
N ILE A 155 -5.50 -15.08 -7.41
CA ILE A 155 -6.29 -14.13 -8.20
C ILE A 155 -5.44 -13.51 -9.32
N LEU A 156 -4.22 -13.09 -8.98
CA LEU A 156 -3.30 -12.48 -9.94
C LEU A 156 -3.00 -13.43 -11.11
N GLY A 157 -2.85 -14.74 -10.83
CA GLY A 157 -2.62 -15.76 -11.82
C GLY A 157 -3.73 -15.93 -12.86
N LEU A 158 -4.93 -15.38 -12.59
CA LEU A 158 -6.00 -15.37 -13.59
C LEU A 158 -5.77 -14.33 -14.69
N TYR A 159 -4.88 -13.38 -14.47
CA TYR A 159 -4.64 -12.24 -15.37
C TYR A 159 -3.25 -12.25 -16.01
N VAL A 160 -2.28 -12.92 -15.39
CA VAL A 160 -0.88 -12.85 -15.82
C VAL A 160 -0.29 -14.19 -16.25
#